data_b724ee2efa0e0a36bfe7e9e2bb800db7
#
_entry.id   b724ee2efa0e0a36bfe7e9e2bb800db7
#
_cell.length_a   1.000
_cell.length_b   1.000
_cell.length_c   1.000
_cell.angle_alpha   90.00
_cell.angle_beta   90.00
_cell.angle_gamma   90.00
#
_symmetry.space_group_name_H-M   'P 1'
#
loop_
_entity.id
_entity.type
_entity.pdbx_description
1 polymer ?
#
loop_
_entity_poly.entity_id
_entity_poly.type
_entity_poly.pdbx_seq_one_letter_code
_entity_poly.pdbx_strand_id
1 'polypeptide(L)'
;MRPITVAIADRDPSGRVACKRLLRHIPGIRVVAGLGLRQDVVPTTLEIKPRILLCSFDLAADAGYSLLLTLRRECPETLVILLTDYQVQEDQLMPALFNGAVGFITRASLQSQLPSAVRGVDRGEAWVPRKMLGTILADHTG
;
A
#
# COMPACT_ATOMS: atom_id res chain seq x y z
N MET A 1 23.38 -1.60 -4.79
CA MET A 1 21.96 -1.22 -4.97
C MET A 1 21.24 -1.30 -3.64
N ARG A 2 20.48 -0.29 -3.31
CA ARG A 2 19.75 -0.26 -2.04
C ARG A 2 18.54 -1.21 -2.11
N PRO A 3 18.28 -1.99 -1.05
CA PRO A 3 17.07 -2.79 -1.02
C PRO A 3 15.84 -1.90 -0.91
N ILE A 4 14.72 -2.39 -1.45
CA ILE A 4 13.44 -1.74 -1.28
C ILE A 4 12.93 -2.13 0.12
N THR A 5 12.81 -1.16 1.00
CA THR A 5 12.33 -1.42 2.36
C THR A 5 10.81 -1.38 2.39
N VAL A 6 10.19 -2.37 3.04
CA VAL A 6 8.74 -2.52 3.08
C VAL A 6 8.28 -2.67 4.52
N ALA A 7 7.34 -1.85 4.93
CA ALA A 7 6.61 -2.01 6.18
C ALA A 7 5.21 -2.55 5.86
N ILE A 8 4.68 -3.36 6.75
CA ILE A 8 3.36 -3.99 6.58
C ILE A 8 2.47 -3.57 7.73
N ALA A 9 1.33 -2.96 7.42
CA ALA A 9 0.33 -2.55 8.40
C ALA A 9 -0.97 -3.28 8.11
N ASP A 10 -1.31 -4.26 8.94
CA ASP A 10 -2.51 -5.09 8.76
C ASP A 10 -2.98 -5.53 10.13
N ARG A 11 -4.26 -5.31 10.43
CA ARG A 11 -4.86 -5.78 11.69
C ARG A 11 -4.81 -7.29 11.83
N ASP A 12 -4.90 -7.99 10.71
CA ASP A 12 -4.90 -9.44 10.69
C ASP A 12 -3.48 -9.98 10.80
N PRO A 13 -3.14 -10.68 11.90
CA PRO A 13 -1.80 -11.27 12.03
C PRO A 13 -1.44 -12.22 10.90
N SER A 14 -2.41 -12.98 10.38
CA SER A 14 -2.15 -13.89 9.27
C SER A 14 -1.85 -13.15 7.99
N GLY A 15 -2.44 -11.97 7.78
CA GLY A 15 -2.10 -11.11 6.66
C GLY A 15 -0.67 -10.60 6.73
N ARG A 16 -0.23 -10.20 7.92
CA ARG A 16 1.17 -9.77 8.11
C ARG A 16 2.15 -10.91 7.84
N VAL A 17 1.84 -12.10 8.35
CA VAL A 17 2.68 -13.28 8.13
C VAL A 17 2.75 -13.63 6.64
N ALA A 18 1.61 -13.59 5.94
CA ALA A 18 1.56 -13.91 4.51
C ALA A 18 2.44 -12.97 3.70
N CYS A 19 2.33 -11.66 3.94
CA CYS A 19 3.14 -10.68 3.21
C CYS A 19 4.63 -10.84 3.51
N LYS A 20 5.00 -11.05 4.78
CA LYS A 20 6.39 -11.28 5.14
C LYS A 20 6.95 -12.51 4.45
N ARG A 21 6.19 -13.60 4.44
CA ARG A 21 6.61 -14.85 3.83
C ARG A 21 6.84 -14.69 2.33
N LEU A 22 5.96 -13.97 1.65
CA LEU A 22 6.07 -13.74 0.21
C LEU A 22 7.29 -12.89 -0.15
N LEU A 23 7.68 -11.95 0.72
CA LEU A 23 8.78 -11.03 0.43
C LEU A 23 10.12 -11.45 1.01
N ARG A 24 10.15 -12.37 1.98
CA ARG A 24 11.34 -12.73 2.75
C ARG A 24 12.54 -13.09 1.88
N HIS A 25 12.32 -13.83 0.82
CA HIS A 25 13.41 -14.36 -0.01
C HIS A 25 13.50 -13.70 -1.37
N ILE A 26 12.82 -12.57 -1.56
CA ILE A 26 12.88 -11.85 -2.84
C ILE A 26 14.11 -10.95 -2.83
N PRO A 27 15.06 -11.16 -3.75
CA PRO A 27 16.25 -10.32 -3.81
C PRO A 27 15.89 -8.85 -4.01
N GLY A 28 16.55 -7.98 -3.25
CA GLY A 28 16.34 -6.54 -3.35
C GLY A 28 15.17 -6.01 -2.56
N ILE A 29 14.43 -6.85 -1.83
CA ILE A 29 13.32 -6.41 -0.99
C ILE A 29 13.58 -6.83 0.46
N ARG A 30 13.40 -5.90 1.39
CA ARG A 30 13.60 -6.16 2.82
C ARG A 30 12.41 -5.66 3.62
N VAL A 31 11.78 -6.56 4.39
CA VAL A 31 10.69 -6.20 5.30
C VAL A 31 11.30 -5.64 6.57
N VAL A 32 10.92 -4.41 6.93
CA VAL A 32 11.51 -3.69 8.06
C VAL A 32 10.58 -3.51 9.25
N ALA A 33 9.27 -3.72 9.08
CA ALA A 33 8.32 -3.61 10.18
C ALA A 33 7.02 -4.34 9.86
N GLY A 34 6.33 -4.80 10.91
CA GLY A 34 4.99 -5.33 10.82
C GLY A 34 4.14 -4.73 11.94
N LEU A 35 3.02 -4.11 11.59
CA LEU A 35 2.18 -3.35 12.50
C LEU A 35 0.75 -3.85 12.45
N GLY A 36 0.10 -3.92 13.61
CA GLY A 36 -1.30 -4.35 13.70
C GLY A 36 -2.27 -3.26 14.12
N LEU A 37 -1.78 -2.12 14.59
CA LEU A 37 -2.61 -1.05 15.13
C LEU A 37 -2.47 0.22 14.30
N ARG A 38 -3.60 0.84 14.01
CA ARG A 38 -3.64 2.09 13.23
C ARG A 38 -2.79 3.18 13.89
N GLN A 39 -2.85 3.29 15.20
CA GLN A 39 -2.13 4.33 15.96
C GLN A 39 -0.61 4.23 15.84
N ASP A 40 -0.08 3.06 15.47
CA ASP A 40 1.36 2.86 15.36
C ASP A 40 1.89 3.16 13.95
N VAL A 41 1.00 3.33 12.96
CA VAL A 41 1.41 3.42 11.56
C VAL A 41 2.25 4.68 11.29
N VAL A 42 1.73 5.85 11.63
CA VAL A 42 2.45 7.11 11.37
C VAL A 42 3.75 7.21 12.19
N PRO A 43 3.73 6.96 13.52
CA PRO A 43 4.99 7.03 14.29
C PRO A 43 6.07 6.09 13.76
N THR A 44 5.71 4.86 13.44
CA THR A 44 6.68 3.88 12.94
C THR A 44 7.19 4.27 11.55
N THR A 45 6.32 4.75 10.69
CA THR A 45 6.71 5.19 9.35
C THR A 45 7.68 6.38 9.42
N LEU A 46 7.43 7.32 10.32
CA LEU A 46 8.32 8.45 10.55
C LEU A 46 9.71 8.01 11.03
N GLU A 47 9.74 7.01 11.90
CA GLU A 47 10.99 6.54 12.49
C GLU A 47 11.80 5.72 11.49
N ILE A 48 11.18 4.76 10.81
CA ILE A 48 11.86 3.79 9.95
C ILE A 48 12.02 4.31 8.52
N LYS A 49 11.09 5.15 8.06
CA LYS A 49 11.07 5.70 6.71
C LYS A 49 11.16 4.61 5.63
N PRO A 50 10.22 3.63 5.64
CA PRO A 50 10.25 2.60 4.61
C PRO A 50 9.95 3.21 3.24
N ARG A 51 10.49 2.60 2.20
CA ARG A 51 10.18 3.02 0.83
C ARG A 51 8.72 2.75 0.50
N ILE A 52 8.20 1.59 0.96
CA ILE A 52 6.82 1.17 0.67
C ILE A 52 6.14 0.77 1.95
N LEU A 53 4.90 1.20 2.12
CA LEU A 53 4.00 0.75 3.18
C LEU A 53 2.87 -0.04 2.54
N LEU A 54 2.81 -1.34 2.85
CA LEU A 54 1.65 -2.17 2.52
C LEU A 54 0.66 -2.00 3.66
N CYS A 55 -0.50 -1.44 3.37
CA CYS A 55 -1.49 -1.11 4.40
C CYS A 55 -2.83 -1.73 4.05
N SER A 56 -3.45 -2.42 5.01
CA SER A 56 -4.79 -2.95 4.78
C SER A 56 -5.78 -1.81 4.55
N PHE A 57 -6.70 -2.02 3.63
CA PHE A 57 -7.67 -0.99 3.24
C PHE A 57 -8.49 -0.50 4.42
N ASP A 58 -8.89 -1.39 5.32
CA ASP A 58 -9.70 -1.01 6.47
C ASP A 58 -8.97 -0.05 7.43
N LEU A 59 -7.65 -0.18 7.59
CA LEU A 59 -6.87 0.78 8.37
C LEU A 59 -6.84 2.15 7.70
N ALA A 60 -6.71 2.16 6.38
CA ALA A 60 -6.57 3.40 5.62
C ALA A 60 -7.90 4.13 5.43
N ALA A 61 -9.00 3.39 5.29
CA ALA A 61 -10.31 3.97 4.98
C ALA A 61 -10.98 4.64 6.17
N ASP A 62 -10.52 4.34 7.37
CA ASP A 62 -11.11 4.86 8.60
C ASP A 62 -10.96 6.39 8.67
N ALA A 63 -11.96 7.07 9.24
CA ALA A 63 -11.95 8.52 9.44
C ALA A 63 -11.64 9.32 8.16
N GLY A 64 -12.29 8.94 7.04
CA GLY A 64 -12.17 9.68 5.78
C GLY A 64 -10.79 9.68 5.17
N TYR A 65 -10.07 8.58 5.32
CA TYR A 65 -8.71 8.41 4.80
C TYR A 65 -7.68 9.34 5.44
N SER A 66 -7.95 9.78 6.67
CA SER A 66 -7.06 10.69 7.38
C SER A 66 -5.64 10.13 7.56
N LEU A 67 -5.52 8.81 7.66
CA LEU A 67 -4.22 8.15 7.75
C LEU A 67 -3.39 8.41 6.48
N LEU A 68 -3.99 8.25 5.31
CA LEU A 68 -3.31 8.48 4.03
C LEU A 68 -2.89 9.95 3.89
N LEU A 69 -3.77 10.87 4.27
CA LEU A 69 -3.44 12.30 4.21
C LEU A 69 -2.28 12.64 5.12
N THR A 70 -2.27 12.09 6.33
CA THR A 70 -1.18 12.31 7.28
C THR A 70 0.14 11.76 6.74
N LEU A 71 0.11 10.54 6.19
CA LEU A 71 1.31 9.93 5.62
C LEU A 71 1.85 10.76 4.45
N ARG A 72 0.97 11.23 3.57
CA ARG A 72 1.39 12.03 2.43
C ARG A 72 2.06 13.33 2.88
N ARG A 73 1.53 13.95 3.91
CA ARG A 73 2.06 15.22 4.45
C ARG A 73 3.36 15.03 5.21
N GLU A 74 3.43 14.01 6.06
CA GLU A 74 4.55 13.82 6.98
C GLU A 74 5.59 12.82 6.52
N CYS A 75 5.22 11.89 5.65
CA CYS A 75 6.12 10.84 5.14
C CYS A 75 6.03 10.79 3.60
N PRO A 76 6.35 11.89 2.91
CA PRO A 76 6.12 11.95 1.45
C PRO A 76 6.97 10.99 0.64
N GLU A 77 8.08 10.49 1.19
CA GLU A 77 8.93 9.51 0.51
C GLU A 77 8.39 8.08 0.58
N THR A 78 7.45 7.83 1.48
CA THR A 78 6.86 6.48 1.62
C THR A 78 5.67 6.33 0.69
N LEU A 79 5.72 5.32 -0.15
CA LEU A 79 4.66 5.02 -1.12
C LEU A 79 3.73 3.98 -0.53
N VAL A 80 2.43 4.23 -0.59
CA VAL A 80 1.43 3.37 0.07
C VAL A 80 0.72 2.51 -0.97
N ILE A 81 0.79 1.18 -0.76
CA ILE A 81 0.00 0.20 -1.51
C ILE A 81 -1.04 -0.37 -0.55
N LEU A 82 -2.30 -0.33 -0.94
CA LEU A 82 -3.38 -0.83 -0.10
C LEU A 82 -3.70 -2.29 -0.42
N LEU A 83 -3.85 -3.09 0.63
CA LEU A 83 -4.31 -4.46 0.53
C LEU A 83 -5.82 -4.46 0.65
N THR A 84 -6.50 -4.97 -0.37
CA THR A 84 -7.95 -4.92 -0.43
C THR A 84 -8.55 -6.32 -0.48
N ASP A 85 -9.78 -6.45 0.02
CA ASP A 85 -10.59 -7.65 -0.20
C ASP A 85 -11.30 -7.53 -1.54
N TYR A 86 -11.72 -8.66 -2.09
CA TYR A 86 -12.41 -8.67 -3.38
C TYR A 86 -13.73 -7.90 -3.35
N GLN A 87 -14.27 -7.64 -2.17
CA GLN A 87 -15.54 -6.93 -2.00
C GLN A 87 -15.40 -5.41 -2.10
N VAL A 88 -14.17 -4.90 -2.07
CA VAL A 88 -13.97 -3.46 -2.17
C VAL A 88 -14.20 -3.01 -3.60
N GLN A 89 -15.13 -2.07 -3.80
CA GLN A 89 -15.53 -1.58 -5.10
C GLN A 89 -14.63 -0.46 -5.58
N GLU A 90 -14.62 -0.24 -6.90
CA GLU A 90 -13.81 0.81 -7.51
C GLU A 90 -14.11 2.19 -6.93
N ASP A 91 -15.37 2.49 -6.66
CA ASP A 91 -15.78 3.78 -6.10
C ASP A 91 -15.23 4.00 -4.70
N GLN A 92 -14.88 2.93 -3.98
CA GLN A 92 -14.22 3.02 -2.68
C GLN A 92 -12.71 3.21 -2.83
N LEU A 93 -12.12 2.72 -3.91
CA LEU A 93 -10.69 2.83 -4.16
C LEU A 93 -10.30 4.22 -4.68
N MET A 94 -11.17 4.86 -5.43
CA MET A 94 -10.86 6.19 -5.98
C MET A 94 -10.55 7.24 -4.91
N PRO A 95 -11.35 7.35 -3.82
CA PRO A 95 -10.98 8.29 -2.75
C PRO A 95 -9.62 7.98 -2.13
N ALA A 96 -9.27 6.70 -1.98
CA ALA A 96 -7.97 6.33 -1.44
C ALA A 96 -6.83 6.77 -2.36
N LEU A 97 -7.02 6.62 -3.67
CA LEU A 97 -6.03 7.06 -4.64
C LEU A 97 -5.84 8.58 -4.58
N PHE A 98 -6.92 9.35 -4.52
CA PHE A 98 -6.84 10.80 -4.42
C PHE A 98 -6.22 11.26 -3.10
N ASN A 99 -6.29 10.45 -2.07
CA ASN A 99 -5.71 10.78 -0.76
C ASN A 99 -4.29 10.25 -0.56
N GLY A 100 -3.68 9.67 -1.59
CA GLY A 100 -2.26 9.37 -1.58
C GLY A 100 -1.84 7.94 -1.82
N ALA A 101 -2.76 6.99 -1.89
CA ALA A 101 -2.40 5.62 -2.24
C ALA A 101 -1.92 5.57 -3.69
N VAL A 102 -0.87 4.80 -3.96
CA VAL A 102 -0.31 4.67 -5.32
C VAL A 102 -0.58 3.31 -5.92
N GLY A 103 -1.14 2.38 -5.14
CA GLY A 103 -1.45 1.07 -5.65
C GLY A 103 -2.46 0.34 -4.79
N PHE A 104 -3.07 -0.67 -5.40
CA PHE A 104 -4.02 -1.56 -4.74
C PHE A 104 -3.71 -2.98 -5.16
N ILE A 105 -3.74 -3.90 -4.20
CA ILE A 105 -3.55 -5.32 -4.49
C ILE A 105 -4.56 -6.11 -3.67
N THR A 106 -5.27 -7.02 -4.32
CA THR A 106 -6.23 -7.85 -3.58
C THR A 106 -5.49 -8.95 -2.83
N ARG A 107 -6.04 -9.38 -1.70
CA ARG A 107 -5.46 -10.47 -0.94
C ARG A 107 -5.37 -11.75 -1.76
N ALA A 108 -6.33 -11.98 -2.65
CA ALA A 108 -6.31 -13.14 -3.54
C ALA A 108 -5.15 -13.10 -4.53
N SER A 109 -4.66 -11.91 -4.88
CA SER A 109 -3.58 -11.72 -5.86
C SER A 109 -2.20 -11.57 -5.22
N LEU A 110 -2.10 -11.59 -3.88
CA LEU A 110 -0.83 -11.36 -3.20
C LEU A 110 0.27 -12.30 -3.68
N GLN A 111 -0.02 -13.60 -3.72
CA GLN A 111 1.00 -14.59 -4.06
C GLN A 111 1.55 -14.38 -5.47
N SER A 112 0.70 -14.03 -6.41
CA SER A 112 1.13 -13.86 -7.81
C SER A 112 1.66 -12.47 -8.12
N GLN A 113 1.29 -11.44 -7.38
CA GLN A 113 1.55 -10.06 -7.77
C GLN A 113 2.37 -9.23 -6.80
N LEU A 114 2.49 -9.62 -5.53
CA LEU A 114 3.09 -8.74 -4.53
C LEU A 114 4.53 -8.31 -4.86
N PRO A 115 5.46 -9.21 -5.20
CA PRO A 115 6.81 -8.77 -5.55
C PRO A 115 6.85 -7.82 -6.74
N SER A 116 6.04 -8.10 -7.76
CA SER A 116 5.98 -7.24 -8.95
C SER A 116 5.40 -5.87 -8.63
N ALA A 117 4.38 -5.82 -7.78
CA ALA A 117 3.77 -4.55 -7.36
C ALA A 117 4.76 -3.70 -6.59
N VAL A 118 5.50 -4.30 -5.66
CA VAL A 118 6.53 -3.60 -4.88
C VAL A 118 7.59 -3.00 -5.80
N ARG A 119 8.10 -3.78 -6.74
CA ARG A 119 9.11 -3.30 -7.68
C ARG A 119 8.58 -2.23 -8.62
N GLY A 120 7.34 -2.43 -9.12
CA GLY A 120 6.72 -1.46 -10.02
C GLY A 120 6.50 -0.12 -9.34
N VAL A 121 5.96 -0.13 -8.13
CA VAL A 121 5.73 1.10 -7.37
C VAL A 121 7.05 1.78 -7.02
N ASP A 122 8.08 1.02 -6.67
CA ASP A 122 9.40 1.57 -6.41
C ASP A 122 9.95 2.34 -7.62
N ARG A 123 9.64 1.88 -8.83
CA ARG A 123 10.07 2.54 -10.08
C ARG A 123 9.20 3.74 -10.45
N GLY A 124 8.18 4.05 -9.66
CA GLY A 124 7.28 5.17 -9.93
C GLY A 124 6.01 4.79 -10.69
N GLU A 125 5.74 3.51 -10.89
CA GLU A 125 4.53 3.06 -11.55
C GLU A 125 3.37 3.00 -10.55
N ALA A 126 2.16 3.35 -11.02
CA ALA A 126 0.95 3.11 -10.25
C ALA A 126 0.54 1.64 -10.42
N TRP A 127 0.06 1.02 -9.34
CA TRP A 127 -0.39 -0.38 -9.40
C TRP A 127 -1.90 -0.41 -9.14
N VAL A 128 -2.68 -0.15 -10.20
CA VAL A 128 -4.13 0.01 -10.09
C VAL A 128 -4.85 -0.94 -11.04
N PRO A 129 -6.09 -1.36 -10.70
CA PRO A 129 -6.88 -2.16 -11.63
C PRO A 129 -7.06 -1.45 -12.97
N ARG A 130 -7.06 -2.20 -14.05
CA ARG A 130 -7.17 -1.64 -15.40
C ARG A 130 -8.43 -0.79 -15.58
N LYS A 131 -9.53 -1.19 -14.95
CA LYS A 131 -10.78 -0.43 -14.99
C LYS A 131 -10.62 0.98 -14.42
N MET A 132 -9.82 1.13 -13.37
CA MET A 132 -9.60 2.43 -12.75
C MET A 132 -8.81 3.37 -13.64
N LEU A 133 -7.95 2.85 -14.50
CA LEU A 133 -7.17 3.69 -15.41
C LEU A 133 -8.09 4.50 -16.33
N GLY A 134 -9.14 3.88 -16.85
CA GLY A 134 -10.11 4.58 -17.66
C GLY A 134 -10.82 5.71 -16.90
N THR A 135 -11.22 5.43 -15.66
CA THR A 135 -11.89 6.43 -14.81
C THR A 135 -10.95 7.59 -14.50
N ILE A 136 -9.70 7.30 -14.14
CA ILE A 136 -8.69 8.33 -13.85
C ILE A 136 -8.46 9.23 -15.06
N LEU A 137 -8.30 8.64 -16.24
CA LEU A 137 -8.08 9.39 -17.48
C LEU A 137 -9.27 10.25 -17.83
N ALA A 138 -10.50 9.74 -17.65
CA ALA A 138 -11.71 10.49 -17.92
C ALA A 138 -11.81 11.71 -17.00
N ASP A 139 -11.51 11.55 -15.71
CA ASP A 139 -11.54 12.65 -14.75
C ASP A 139 -10.47 13.70 -15.08
N HIS A 140 -9.33 13.30 -15.65
CA HIS A 140 -8.26 14.21 -16.01
C HIS A 140 -8.58 15.01 -17.28
N THR A 141 -9.34 14.44 -18.20
CA THR A 141 -9.65 15.07 -19.47
C THR A 141 -10.99 15.82 -19.47
N GLY A 142 -11.79 15.55 -18.45
CA GLY A 142 -13.08 16.21 -18.29
C GLY A 142 -12.94 17.43 -17.42
#